data_6382a07555879deba0277fe53218ef4d
#
_entry.id   6382a07555879deba0277fe53218ef4d
#
_cell.length_a   1.000
_cell.length_b   1.000
_cell.length_c   1.000
_cell.angle_alpha   90.00
_cell.angle_beta   90.00
_cell.angle_gamma   90.00
#
_symmetry.space_group_name_H-M   'P 1'
#
loop_
_entity.id
_entity.type
_entity.pdbx_description
1 polymer ?
#
loop_
_entity_poly.entity_id
_entity_poly.type
_entity_poly.pdbx_seq_one_letter_code
_entity_poly.pdbx_strand_id
1 'polypeptide(L)'
;MDWLEFYPAVFVTALLFSALYTPLCKKLAWKLNILDVPKCEQHKLHAKATPLLGGLSMFLSFLSVIILTALGRGIQLRYFPGLTEGLKGVSLALPQFCVLVACAAAAVLLGLYDDKHSMKAWKKLIGQILIAAVTATWGGVSITLFIGIPFISWCITVFWIVFIFNAINFFDNMDGLAVGTATIAFIFFACAALGADDF
;
A
#
# COMPACT_ATOMS: atom_id res chain seq x y z
N MET A 1 15.66 22.07 0.74
CA MET A 1 14.83 22.66 1.81
C MET A 1 13.34 22.42 1.57
N ASP A 2 12.89 22.55 0.35
CA ASP A 2 11.46 22.43 -0.03
C ASP A 2 10.86 21.03 0.20
N TRP A 3 11.63 19.96 0.16
CA TRP A 3 11.16 18.60 0.43
C TRP A 3 10.74 18.39 1.89
N LEU A 4 11.48 18.98 2.85
CA LEU A 4 11.17 18.86 4.29
C LEU A 4 9.84 19.55 4.66
N GLU A 5 9.41 20.55 3.90
CA GLU A 5 8.11 21.22 4.07
C GLU A 5 7.00 20.46 3.32
N PHE A 6 7.34 19.89 2.16
CA PHE A 6 6.38 19.16 1.33
C PHE A 6 5.90 17.85 1.97
N TYR A 7 6.81 17.05 2.57
CA TYR A 7 6.44 15.79 3.20
C TYR A 7 5.38 15.90 4.32
N PRO A 8 5.47 16.85 5.26
CA PRO A 8 4.41 17.06 6.25
C PRO A 8 3.06 17.42 5.63
N ALA A 9 3.05 18.22 4.56
CA ALA A 9 1.81 18.56 3.86
C ALA A 9 1.15 17.34 3.21
N VAL A 10 1.95 16.48 2.56
CA VAL A 10 1.50 15.19 2.01
C VAL A 10 0.97 14.28 3.11
N PHE A 11 1.68 14.17 4.23
CA PHE A 11 1.28 13.35 5.37
C PHE A 11 -0.07 13.82 5.96
N VAL A 12 -0.21 15.11 6.24
CA VAL A 12 -1.47 15.68 6.78
C VAL A 12 -2.61 15.46 5.79
N THR A 13 -2.38 15.65 4.50
CA THR A 13 -3.38 15.43 3.46
C THR A 13 -3.82 13.96 3.42
N ALA A 14 -2.88 13.02 3.48
CA ALA A 14 -3.16 11.59 3.55
C ALA A 14 -3.97 11.21 4.80
N LEU A 15 -3.62 11.80 5.95
CA LEU A 15 -4.34 11.61 7.21
C LEU A 15 -5.79 12.08 7.10
N LEU A 16 -6.03 13.28 6.53
CA LEU A 16 -7.37 13.84 6.35
C LEU A 16 -8.22 12.95 5.41
N PHE A 17 -7.66 12.50 4.28
CA PHE A 17 -8.37 11.58 3.39
C PHE A 17 -8.66 10.24 4.07
N SER A 18 -7.72 9.70 4.84
CA SER A 18 -7.93 8.47 5.59
C SER A 18 -9.04 8.62 6.63
N ALA A 19 -9.05 9.73 7.38
CA ALA A 19 -10.10 10.04 8.34
C ALA A 19 -11.48 10.21 7.68
N LEU A 20 -11.53 10.71 6.43
CA LEU A 20 -12.75 10.86 5.65
C LEU A 20 -13.24 9.52 5.09
N TYR A 21 -12.36 8.73 4.47
CA TYR A 21 -12.76 7.49 3.79
C TYR A 21 -13.07 6.35 4.77
N THR A 22 -12.41 6.29 5.93
CA THR A 22 -12.64 5.22 6.90
C THR A 22 -14.11 5.10 7.34
N PRO A 23 -14.80 6.17 7.78
CA PRO A 23 -16.22 6.06 8.13
C PRO A 23 -17.12 5.78 6.92
N LEU A 24 -16.74 6.24 5.71
CA LEU A 24 -17.49 5.96 4.48
C LEU A 24 -17.37 4.48 4.12
N CYS A 25 -16.17 3.91 4.13
CA CYS A 25 -15.92 2.50 3.88
C CYS A 25 -16.59 1.62 4.95
N LYS A 26 -16.58 2.05 6.21
CA LYS A 26 -17.32 1.37 7.29
C LYS A 26 -18.82 1.29 6.99
N LYS A 27 -19.46 2.40 6.59
CA LYS A 27 -20.88 2.41 6.19
C LYS A 27 -21.13 1.52 4.97
N LEU A 28 -20.22 1.55 3.99
CA LEU A 28 -20.30 0.73 2.79
C LEU A 28 -20.18 -0.76 3.11
N ALA A 29 -19.29 -1.15 4.02
CA ALA A 29 -19.13 -2.53 4.47
C ALA A 29 -20.43 -3.09 5.08
N TRP A 30 -21.09 -2.32 5.92
CA TRP A 30 -22.41 -2.67 6.47
C TRP A 30 -23.47 -2.82 5.37
N LYS A 31 -23.51 -1.90 4.40
CA LYS A 31 -24.47 -1.94 3.29
C LYS A 31 -24.24 -3.13 2.35
N LEU A 32 -22.99 -3.50 2.12
CA LEU A 32 -22.59 -4.61 1.23
C LEU A 32 -22.54 -5.97 1.97
N ASN A 33 -22.77 -5.97 3.28
CA ASN A 33 -22.67 -7.15 4.15
C ASN A 33 -21.26 -7.82 4.08
N ILE A 34 -20.20 -7.00 3.99
CA ILE A 34 -18.80 -7.43 4.01
C ILE A 34 -18.30 -7.25 5.46
N LEU A 35 -18.65 -8.20 6.31
CA LEU A 35 -18.42 -8.14 7.75
C LEU A 35 -17.76 -9.43 8.22
N ASP A 36 -16.77 -9.32 9.09
CA ASP A 36 -16.31 -10.46 9.88
C ASP A 36 -17.29 -10.68 11.03
N VAL A 37 -18.10 -11.72 10.89
CA VAL A 37 -19.04 -12.13 11.92
C VAL A 37 -18.38 -13.23 12.76
N PRO A 38 -18.26 -13.08 14.08
CA PRO A 38 -17.72 -14.13 14.93
C PRO A 38 -18.65 -15.35 14.86
N LYS A 39 -18.19 -16.39 14.15
CA LYS A 39 -18.76 -17.72 14.30
C LYS A 39 -18.29 -18.23 15.64
N CYS A 40 -19.14 -18.95 16.40
CA CYS A 40 -18.85 -19.51 17.73
C CYS A 40 -17.69 -20.53 17.76
N GLU A 41 -16.63 -20.29 17.02
CA GLU A 41 -15.39 -21.07 17.04
C GLU A 41 -14.45 -20.45 18.07
N GLN A 42 -13.82 -21.27 18.89
CA GLN A 42 -13.07 -20.97 20.11
C GLN A 42 -11.87 -20.00 19.95
N HIS A 43 -11.65 -19.41 18.75
CA HIS A 43 -10.47 -18.58 18.46
C HIS A 43 -10.78 -17.14 18.04
N LYS A 44 -12.06 -16.70 17.99
CA LYS A 44 -12.39 -15.30 17.67
C LYS A 44 -12.72 -14.51 18.93
N LEU A 45 -11.82 -13.62 19.32
CA LEU A 45 -11.89 -12.76 20.51
C LEU A 45 -12.89 -11.60 20.40
N HIS A 46 -13.50 -11.36 19.22
CA HIS A 46 -14.41 -10.23 19.02
C HIS A 46 -15.86 -10.61 19.23
N ALA A 47 -16.52 -9.91 20.16
CA ALA A 47 -17.96 -10.09 20.47
C ALA A 47 -18.91 -9.41 19.44
N LYS A 48 -18.39 -8.60 18.50
CA LYS A 48 -19.17 -7.79 17.55
C LYS A 48 -18.68 -7.98 16.13
N ALA A 49 -19.63 -7.92 15.15
CA ALA A 49 -19.29 -7.94 13.73
C ALA A 49 -18.39 -6.74 13.37
N THR A 50 -17.30 -7.00 12.67
CA THR A 50 -16.28 -5.99 12.28
C THR A 50 -16.30 -5.76 10.78
N PRO A 51 -16.36 -4.50 10.29
CA PRO A 51 -16.34 -4.19 8.87
C PRO A 51 -14.95 -4.41 8.26
N LEU A 52 -14.87 -5.10 7.11
CA LEU A 52 -13.62 -5.54 6.45
C LEU A 52 -13.09 -4.62 5.35
N LEU A 53 -13.64 -3.42 5.12
CA LEU A 53 -13.20 -2.51 4.05
C LEU A 53 -12.07 -1.54 4.46
N GLY A 54 -11.27 -1.87 5.47
CA GLY A 54 -10.15 -1.04 5.92
C GLY A 54 -9.10 -0.81 4.83
N GLY A 55 -8.66 -1.87 4.15
CA GLY A 55 -7.68 -1.79 3.05
C GLY A 55 -8.16 -0.91 1.88
N LEU A 56 -9.46 -0.94 1.57
CA LEU A 56 -10.03 -0.06 0.56
C LEU A 56 -9.94 1.42 0.96
N SER A 57 -10.19 1.77 2.22
CA SER A 57 -10.08 3.16 2.69
C SER A 57 -8.64 3.67 2.60
N MET A 58 -7.65 2.85 2.95
CA MET A 58 -6.23 3.17 2.82
C MET A 58 -5.84 3.39 1.36
N PHE A 59 -6.25 2.51 0.47
CA PHE A 59 -5.96 2.63 -0.97
C PHE A 59 -6.59 3.88 -1.58
N LEU A 60 -7.84 4.17 -1.27
CA LEU A 60 -8.52 5.39 -1.74
C LEU A 60 -7.84 6.65 -1.22
N SER A 61 -7.38 6.67 0.02
CA SER A 61 -6.62 7.79 0.60
C SER A 61 -5.32 8.01 -0.16
N PHE A 62 -4.55 6.94 -0.37
CA PHE A 62 -3.31 6.96 -1.15
C PHE A 62 -3.55 7.48 -2.58
N LEU A 63 -4.54 6.92 -3.28
CA LEU A 63 -4.88 7.33 -4.64
C LEU A 63 -5.32 8.81 -4.71
N SER A 64 -6.09 9.28 -3.73
CA SER A 64 -6.54 10.68 -3.66
C SER A 64 -5.37 11.64 -3.49
N VAL A 65 -4.37 11.29 -2.67
CA VAL A 65 -3.15 12.09 -2.52
C VAL A 65 -2.38 12.16 -3.84
N ILE A 66 -2.22 11.03 -4.54
CA ILE A 66 -1.55 10.99 -5.85
C ILE A 66 -2.27 11.89 -6.85
N ILE A 67 -3.60 11.76 -6.95
CA ILE A 67 -4.41 12.58 -7.87
C ILE A 67 -4.30 14.06 -7.52
N LEU A 68 -4.42 14.40 -6.24
CA LEU A 68 -4.31 15.79 -5.78
C LEU A 68 -2.92 16.36 -6.08
N THR A 69 -1.87 15.58 -5.85
CA THR A 69 -0.49 15.97 -6.17
C THR A 69 -0.31 16.17 -7.67
N ALA A 70 -0.84 15.26 -8.49
CA ALA A 70 -0.77 15.38 -9.95
C ALA A 70 -1.53 16.60 -10.49
N LEU A 71 -2.75 16.85 -9.98
CA LEU A 71 -3.58 18.00 -10.38
C LEU A 71 -3.01 19.33 -9.84
N GLY A 72 -2.46 19.31 -8.62
CA GLY A 72 -1.88 20.47 -7.95
C GLY A 72 -0.47 20.84 -8.43
N ARG A 73 0.10 20.12 -9.41
CA ARG A 73 1.49 20.32 -9.85
C ARG A 73 1.86 21.77 -10.14
N GLY A 74 0.98 22.52 -10.80
CA GLY A 74 1.22 23.93 -11.10
C GLY A 74 1.28 24.81 -9.85
N ILE A 75 0.46 24.52 -8.86
CA ILE A 75 0.43 25.24 -7.57
C ILE A 75 1.66 24.85 -6.75
N GLN A 76 2.00 23.57 -6.70
CA GLN A 76 3.17 23.05 -5.99
C GLN A 76 4.47 23.65 -6.49
N LEU A 77 4.68 23.73 -7.80
CA LEU A 77 5.85 24.37 -8.40
C LEU A 77 5.96 25.87 -8.09
N ARG A 78 4.83 26.53 -7.84
CA ARG A 78 4.82 27.96 -7.45
C ARG A 78 5.24 28.17 -6.00
N TYR A 79 4.85 27.27 -5.10
CA TYR A 79 5.16 27.39 -3.66
C TYR A 79 6.43 26.64 -3.24
N PHE A 80 6.81 25.61 -4.01
CA PHE A 80 7.96 24.75 -3.75
C PHE A 80 8.82 24.60 -5.02
N PRO A 81 9.53 25.65 -5.44
CA PRO A 81 10.29 25.63 -6.70
C PRO A 81 11.42 24.58 -6.73
N GLY A 82 11.97 24.18 -5.57
CA GLY A 82 12.97 23.10 -5.47
C GLY A 82 12.47 21.70 -5.85
N LEU A 83 11.14 21.51 -5.97
CA LEU A 83 10.56 20.25 -6.45
C LEU A 83 10.71 20.02 -7.95
N THR A 84 11.16 20.99 -8.71
CA THR A 84 11.20 20.95 -10.19
C THR A 84 12.07 19.79 -10.71
N GLU A 85 13.21 19.54 -10.09
CA GLU A 85 14.13 18.46 -10.51
C GLU A 85 13.59 17.08 -10.13
N GLY A 86 13.07 16.94 -8.93
CA GLY A 86 12.42 15.70 -8.48
C GLY A 86 11.22 15.32 -9.35
N LEU A 87 10.41 16.29 -9.79
CA LEU A 87 9.27 16.04 -10.66
C LEU A 87 9.67 15.61 -12.08
N LYS A 88 10.87 15.97 -12.56
CA LYS A 88 11.44 15.39 -13.81
C LYS A 88 11.74 13.91 -13.64
N GLY A 89 12.34 13.50 -12.51
CA GLY A 89 12.57 12.10 -12.17
C GLY A 89 11.27 11.30 -12.11
N VAL A 90 10.22 11.85 -11.49
CA VAL A 90 8.87 11.23 -11.44
C VAL A 90 8.31 11.01 -12.86
N SER A 91 8.52 11.93 -13.79
CA SER A 91 8.02 11.76 -15.17
C SER A 91 8.69 10.62 -15.93
N LEU A 92 9.94 10.32 -15.64
CA LEU A 92 10.68 9.18 -16.19
C LEU A 92 10.24 7.86 -15.58
N ALA A 93 9.91 7.84 -14.30
CA ALA A 93 9.43 6.66 -13.57
C ALA A 93 7.91 6.44 -13.68
N LEU A 94 7.18 7.33 -14.37
CA LEU A 94 5.71 7.28 -14.44
C LEU A 94 5.15 5.94 -14.93
N PRO A 95 5.69 5.27 -15.97
CA PRO A 95 5.19 3.97 -16.41
C PRO A 95 5.30 2.90 -15.31
N GLN A 96 6.44 2.84 -14.62
CA GLN A 96 6.67 1.91 -13.50
C GLN A 96 5.73 2.21 -12.34
N PHE A 97 5.55 3.49 -12.01
CA PHE A 97 4.62 3.94 -10.98
C PHE A 97 3.17 3.57 -11.29
N CYS A 98 2.73 3.71 -12.55
CA CYS A 98 1.39 3.26 -12.97
C CYS A 98 1.21 1.75 -12.78
N VAL A 99 2.24 0.95 -13.09
CA VAL A 99 2.22 -0.50 -12.84
C VAL A 99 2.07 -0.79 -11.34
N LEU A 100 2.84 -0.09 -10.48
CA LEU A 100 2.74 -0.27 -9.02
C LEU A 100 1.35 0.07 -8.49
N VAL A 101 0.74 1.16 -8.95
CA VAL A 101 -0.62 1.55 -8.57
C VAL A 101 -1.64 0.52 -9.06
N ALA A 102 -1.49 0.01 -10.28
CA ALA A 102 -2.36 -1.04 -10.81
C ALA A 102 -2.22 -2.35 -10.02
N CYS A 103 -0.99 -2.74 -9.65
CA CYS A 103 -0.72 -3.90 -8.81
C CYS A 103 -1.30 -3.73 -7.39
N ALA A 104 -1.20 -2.54 -6.82
CA ALA A 104 -1.83 -2.21 -5.53
C ALA A 104 -3.36 -2.31 -5.61
N ALA A 105 -3.97 -1.80 -6.68
CA ALA A 105 -5.40 -1.96 -6.92
C ALA A 105 -5.79 -3.44 -7.05
N ALA A 106 -5.03 -4.24 -7.80
CA ALA A 106 -5.26 -5.68 -7.94
C ALA A 106 -5.14 -6.41 -6.59
N ALA A 107 -4.18 -6.03 -5.75
CA ALA A 107 -4.02 -6.58 -4.40
C ALA A 107 -5.23 -6.26 -3.50
N VAL A 108 -5.72 -5.01 -3.53
CA VAL A 108 -6.95 -4.61 -2.81
C VAL A 108 -8.16 -5.40 -3.32
N LEU A 109 -8.33 -5.55 -4.63
CA LEU A 109 -9.43 -6.32 -5.21
C LEU A 109 -9.37 -7.80 -4.83
N LEU A 110 -8.16 -8.39 -4.81
CA LEU A 110 -7.94 -9.76 -4.37
C LEU A 110 -8.34 -9.93 -2.89
N GLY A 111 -7.92 -8.99 -2.02
CA GLY A 111 -8.30 -8.97 -0.61
C GLY A 111 -9.82 -8.83 -0.42
N LEU A 112 -10.45 -7.88 -1.10
CA LEU A 112 -11.91 -7.68 -1.05
C LEU A 112 -12.69 -8.92 -1.52
N TYR A 113 -12.18 -9.59 -2.55
CA TYR A 113 -12.79 -10.83 -3.02
C TYR A 113 -12.63 -11.96 -2.00
N ASP A 114 -11.47 -12.07 -1.35
CA ASP A 114 -11.22 -13.04 -0.27
C ASP A 114 -12.13 -12.79 0.93
N ASP A 115 -12.24 -11.54 1.39
CA ASP A 115 -13.12 -11.14 2.50
C ASP A 115 -14.59 -11.48 2.24
N LYS A 116 -15.04 -11.36 0.99
CA LYS A 116 -16.43 -11.64 0.62
C LYS A 116 -16.73 -13.12 0.39
N HIS A 117 -15.78 -13.88 -0.19
CA HIS A 117 -16.02 -15.24 -0.70
C HIS A 117 -15.20 -16.32 -0.01
N SER A 118 -14.38 -15.97 0.98
CA SER A 118 -13.50 -16.91 1.71
C SER A 118 -12.74 -17.84 0.77
N MET A 119 -11.75 -17.30 0.06
CA MET A 119 -10.98 -18.03 -0.95
C MET A 119 -10.20 -19.19 -0.34
N LYS A 120 -10.02 -20.27 -1.14
CA LYS A 120 -9.04 -21.32 -0.78
C LYS A 120 -7.62 -20.72 -0.79
N ALA A 121 -6.82 -21.03 0.21
CA ALA A 121 -5.46 -20.48 0.41
C ALA A 121 -4.58 -20.52 -0.84
N TRP A 122 -4.60 -21.61 -1.59
CA TRP A 122 -3.82 -21.76 -2.81
C TRP A 122 -4.24 -20.80 -3.94
N LYS A 123 -5.54 -20.48 -4.07
CA LYS A 123 -6.02 -19.51 -5.06
C LYS A 123 -5.58 -18.10 -4.71
N LYS A 124 -5.64 -17.73 -3.43
CA LYS A 124 -5.12 -16.46 -2.90
C LYS A 124 -3.62 -16.37 -3.18
N LEU A 125 -2.87 -17.41 -2.89
CA LEU A 125 -1.42 -17.46 -3.13
C LEU A 125 -1.08 -17.28 -4.62
N ILE A 126 -1.80 -17.93 -5.54
CA ILE A 126 -1.58 -17.73 -6.98
C ILE A 126 -1.83 -16.26 -7.36
N GLY A 127 -2.92 -15.65 -6.88
CA GLY A 127 -3.20 -14.23 -7.13
C GLY A 127 -2.06 -13.32 -6.64
N GLN A 128 -1.54 -13.58 -5.44
CA GLN A 128 -0.40 -12.86 -4.88
C GLN A 128 0.87 -13.04 -5.72
N ILE A 129 1.18 -14.26 -6.17
CA ILE A 129 2.33 -14.55 -7.03
C ILE A 129 2.21 -13.80 -8.36
N LEU A 130 1.04 -13.80 -8.99
CA LEU A 130 0.83 -13.07 -10.25
C LEU A 130 1.04 -11.55 -10.07
N ILE A 131 0.48 -10.96 -9.03
CA ILE A 131 0.69 -9.54 -8.70
C ILE A 131 2.16 -9.25 -8.46
N ALA A 132 2.85 -10.09 -7.66
CA ALA A 132 4.26 -9.94 -7.36
C ALA A 132 5.15 -10.09 -8.61
N ALA A 133 4.83 -11.04 -9.51
CA ALA A 133 5.54 -11.23 -10.77
C ALA A 133 5.41 -10.01 -11.69
N VAL A 134 4.21 -9.43 -11.82
CA VAL A 134 3.98 -8.19 -12.58
C VAL A 134 4.76 -7.03 -11.97
N THR A 135 4.73 -6.88 -10.64
CA THR A 135 5.47 -5.85 -9.91
C THR A 135 6.98 -5.97 -10.14
N ALA A 136 7.53 -7.19 -10.03
CA ALA A 136 8.97 -7.44 -10.24
C ALA A 136 9.41 -7.25 -11.70
N THR A 137 8.51 -7.51 -12.68
CA THR A 137 8.86 -7.44 -14.11
C THR A 137 8.75 -6.01 -14.66
N TRP A 138 7.68 -5.31 -14.33
CA TRP A 138 7.36 -4.00 -14.93
C TRP A 138 7.28 -2.85 -13.92
N GLY A 139 7.24 -3.13 -12.62
CA GLY A 139 7.16 -2.11 -11.56
C GLY A 139 8.50 -1.46 -11.21
N GLY A 140 9.62 -1.92 -11.82
CA GLY A 140 10.94 -1.38 -11.51
C GLY A 140 11.49 -1.77 -10.14
N VAL A 141 10.85 -2.73 -9.46
CA VAL A 141 11.25 -3.20 -8.12
C VAL A 141 12.13 -4.43 -8.27
N SER A 142 13.35 -4.39 -7.72
CA SER A 142 14.31 -5.48 -7.79
C SER A 142 15.14 -5.59 -6.52
N ILE A 143 15.17 -6.77 -5.93
CA ILE A 143 16.06 -7.12 -4.80
C ILE A 143 17.23 -7.92 -5.37
N THR A 144 18.42 -7.33 -5.40
CA THR A 144 19.59 -7.94 -6.02
C THR A 144 20.43 -8.80 -5.08
N LEU A 145 20.43 -8.49 -3.77
CA LEU A 145 21.27 -9.14 -2.73
C LEU A 145 22.72 -9.37 -3.20
N PHE A 146 23.27 -8.42 -3.97
CA PHE A 146 24.61 -8.51 -4.60
C PHE A 146 24.80 -9.70 -5.56
N ILE A 147 23.72 -10.38 -5.98
CA ILE A 147 23.72 -11.49 -6.92
C ILE A 147 23.57 -10.91 -8.33
N GLY A 148 24.58 -11.12 -9.19
CA GLY A 148 24.58 -10.61 -10.57
C GLY A 148 23.68 -11.39 -11.56
N ILE A 149 22.81 -12.29 -11.09
CA ILE A 149 21.96 -13.13 -11.96
C ILE A 149 20.53 -12.59 -11.94
N PRO A 150 20.04 -11.94 -13.03
CA PRO A 150 18.74 -11.28 -13.06
C PRO A 150 17.55 -12.18 -12.71
N PHE A 151 17.58 -13.44 -13.16
CA PHE A 151 16.51 -14.41 -12.86
C PHE A 151 16.41 -14.71 -11.36
N ILE A 152 17.54 -14.85 -10.67
CA ILE A 152 17.55 -15.10 -9.21
C ILE A 152 17.03 -13.87 -8.48
N SER A 153 17.45 -12.68 -8.86
CA SER A 153 16.94 -11.41 -8.29
C SER A 153 15.42 -11.29 -8.48
N TRP A 154 14.92 -11.65 -9.65
CA TRP A 154 13.48 -11.68 -9.91
C TRP A 154 12.75 -12.68 -9.00
N CYS A 155 13.25 -13.91 -8.88
CA CYS A 155 12.65 -14.90 -7.99
C CYS A 155 12.63 -14.45 -6.52
N ILE A 156 13.73 -13.85 -6.05
CA ILE A 156 13.83 -13.32 -4.68
C ILE A 156 12.83 -12.18 -4.50
N THR A 157 12.69 -11.28 -5.47
CA THR A 157 11.75 -10.17 -5.41
C THR A 157 10.30 -10.67 -5.32
N VAL A 158 9.91 -11.61 -6.18
CA VAL A 158 8.57 -12.22 -6.16
C VAL A 158 8.32 -12.90 -4.81
N PHE A 159 9.27 -13.72 -4.35
CA PHE A 159 9.16 -14.39 -3.06
C PHE A 159 8.99 -13.37 -1.92
N TRP A 160 9.79 -12.31 -1.90
CA TRP A 160 9.74 -11.28 -0.86
C TRP A 160 8.39 -10.56 -0.82
N ILE A 161 7.86 -10.15 -1.97
CA ILE A 161 6.56 -9.49 -2.05
C ILE A 161 5.46 -10.40 -1.53
N VAL A 162 5.43 -11.67 -1.96
CA VAL A 162 4.45 -12.67 -1.47
C VAL A 162 4.61 -12.93 0.03
N PHE A 163 5.85 -12.99 0.50
CA PHE A 163 6.16 -13.16 1.93
C PHE A 163 5.59 -11.99 2.75
N ILE A 164 5.81 -10.74 2.33
CA ILE A 164 5.27 -9.56 3.02
C ILE A 164 3.74 -9.54 2.99
N PHE A 165 3.09 -9.88 1.88
CA PHE A 165 1.62 -9.99 1.83
C PHE A 165 1.09 -10.94 2.91
N ASN A 166 1.70 -12.13 3.05
CA ASN A 166 1.25 -13.11 4.01
C ASN A 166 1.65 -12.75 5.45
N ALA A 167 2.83 -12.15 5.66
CA ALA A 167 3.27 -11.70 6.98
C ALA A 167 2.33 -10.61 7.54
N ILE A 168 1.98 -9.60 6.74
CA ILE A 168 1.05 -8.55 7.17
C ILE A 168 -0.35 -9.14 7.42
N ASN A 169 -0.82 -10.05 6.57
CA ASN A 169 -2.10 -10.72 6.77
C ASN A 169 -2.12 -11.56 8.07
N PHE A 170 -0.99 -12.15 8.43
CA PHE A 170 -0.85 -12.87 9.70
C PHE A 170 -0.85 -11.93 10.91
N PHE A 171 -0.20 -10.76 10.81
CA PHE A 171 -0.22 -9.75 11.89
C PHE A 171 -1.57 -9.08 12.09
N ASP A 172 -2.47 -9.14 11.11
CA ASP A 172 -3.82 -8.56 11.20
C ASP A 172 -4.79 -9.37 12.10
N ASN A 173 -4.28 -10.36 12.84
CA ASN A 173 -5.04 -11.11 13.84
C ASN A 173 -5.24 -10.35 15.17
N MET A 174 -4.56 -9.22 15.37
CA MET A 174 -4.64 -8.42 16.60
C MET A 174 -4.87 -6.95 16.24
N ASP A 175 -5.79 -6.30 16.99
CA ASP A 175 -6.13 -4.90 16.78
C ASP A 175 -4.90 -3.98 16.82
N GLY A 176 -4.64 -3.29 15.71
CA GLY A 176 -3.55 -2.33 15.58
C GLY A 176 -2.15 -2.91 15.34
N LEU A 177 -1.94 -4.23 15.43
CA LEU A 177 -0.60 -4.82 15.28
C LEU A 177 -0.04 -4.64 13.87
N ALA A 178 -0.82 -4.97 12.83
CA ALA A 178 -0.41 -4.83 11.44
C ALA A 178 -0.12 -3.36 11.08
N VAL A 179 -1.02 -2.44 11.46
CA VAL A 179 -0.87 -1.00 11.20
C VAL A 179 0.31 -0.43 12.00
N GLY A 180 0.46 -0.80 13.27
CA GLY A 180 1.56 -0.35 14.11
C GLY A 180 2.92 -0.80 13.55
N THR A 181 3.05 -2.06 13.17
CA THR A 181 4.28 -2.61 12.57
C THR A 181 4.62 -1.93 11.26
N ALA A 182 3.63 -1.75 10.36
CA ALA A 182 3.82 -1.04 9.10
C ALA A 182 4.24 0.42 9.35
N THR A 183 3.61 1.12 10.28
CA THR A 183 3.93 2.52 10.62
C THR A 183 5.38 2.64 11.10
N ILE A 184 5.83 1.76 11.99
CA ILE A 184 7.22 1.76 12.47
C ILE A 184 8.18 1.52 11.31
N ALA A 185 7.91 0.52 10.46
CA ALA A 185 8.74 0.23 9.29
C ALA A 185 8.84 1.45 8.34
N PHE A 186 7.73 2.11 8.03
CA PHE A 186 7.73 3.30 7.18
C PHE A 186 8.47 4.49 7.79
N ILE A 187 8.41 4.68 9.11
CA ILE A 187 9.21 5.71 9.80
C ILE A 187 10.70 5.42 9.62
N PHE A 188 11.14 4.16 9.81
CA PHE A 188 12.54 3.80 9.61
C PHE A 188 12.99 3.97 8.14
N PHE A 189 12.16 3.60 7.17
CA PHE A 189 12.46 3.84 5.75
C PHE A 189 12.55 5.34 5.44
N ALA A 190 11.65 6.16 5.97
CA ALA A 190 11.72 7.61 5.80
C ALA A 190 13.00 8.20 6.41
N CYS A 191 13.37 7.78 7.64
CA CYS A 191 14.63 8.21 8.26
C CYS A 191 15.85 7.77 7.45
N ALA A 192 15.86 6.54 6.94
CA ALA A 192 16.96 6.03 6.13
C ALA A 192 17.09 6.79 4.81
N ALA A 193 15.96 7.09 4.14
CA ALA A 193 15.94 7.88 2.93
C ALA A 193 16.47 9.30 3.15
N LEU A 194 16.04 9.97 4.24
CA LEU A 194 16.54 11.31 4.59
C LEU A 194 18.03 11.33 4.94
N GLY A 195 18.60 10.22 5.45
CA GLY A 195 20.02 10.11 5.79
C GLY A 195 20.94 9.73 4.62
N ALA A 196 20.37 9.29 3.51
CA ALA A 196 21.15 8.83 2.35
C ALA A 196 21.58 9.96 1.38
N ASP A 197 21.16 11.21 1.62
CA ASP A 197 21.38 12.39 0.73
C ASP A 197 21.00 12.15 -0.75
N ASP A 198 20.15 11.17 -1.02
CA ASP A 198 19.74 10.75 -2.36
C ASP A 198 18.47 11.52 -2.84
N PHE A 199 18.46 12.86 -2.66
CA PHE A 199 17.37 13.74 -3.08
C PHE A 199 17.81 14.82 -4.03
#